data_6761fa9ef6faf154214fc5a896c80a3f
#
_entry.id   6761fa9ef6faf154214fc5a896c80a3f
#
_cell.length_a   1.000
_cell.length_b   1.000
_cell.length_c   1.000
_cell.angle_alpha   90.00
_cell.angle_beta   90.00
_cell.angle_gamma   90.00
#
_symmetry.space_group_name_H-M   'P 1'
#
loop_
_entity.id
_entity.type
_entity.pdbx_description
1 polymer ?
#
loop_
_entity_poly.entity_id
_entity_poly.type
_entity_poly.pdbx_seq_one_letter_code
_entity_poly.pdbx_strand_id
1 'polypeptide(L)'
;LNMDKNTLTGFLLMGVVIVGFGIWNRPSAEEMARAQERQDSTMAAQQKQEEEMLKAKAEAEAAKTVVLDSTSLFFQAAQGSEQFTTLENDKVKLLLSNKGGRVCQATLKDYNDQQKEPLVLFDGEDASLNLGFDGKNENILSNQMYFQAVDVTDSTVTMRLNAGTGNAHLDFIYKLLPESYMLDFTVQAVGMQNFFSPSTKSISIDWKQRARQMEKGYTFEQRYTSLTYKPSNDSFDHLSETKDDMKSMPEALDWVAFKNQYFSCVFMAEKNFTEATL
;
A
#
# COMPACT_ATOMS: atom_id res chain seq x y z
N LEU A 1 5.72 -51.27 -33.80
CA LEU A 1 4.33 -50.91 -33.86
C LEU A 1 3.91 -50.91 -35.33
N ASN A 2 3.27 -51.96 -35.82
CA ASN A 2 2.62 -52.00 -37.15
C ASN A 2 1.30 -51.20 -37.04
N MET A 3 1.35 -49.93 -37.45
CA MET A 3 0.10 -49.16 -37.60
C MET A 3 -0.66 -49.71 -38.83
N ASP A 4 -1.90 -50.07 -38.60
CA ASP A 4 -2.81 -50.50 -39.65
C ASP A 4 -3.05 -49.36 -40.64
N LYS A 5 -3.08 -49.68 -41.96
CA LYS A 5 -3.26 -48.68 -43.04
C LYS A 5 -4.50 -47.81 -42.83
N ASN A 6 -5.55 -48.37 -42.24
CA ASN A 6 -6.76 -47.62 -41.94
C ASN A 6 -6.58 -46.57 -40.84
N THR A 7 -5.79 -46.89 -39.85
CA THR A 7 -5.44 -45.97 -38.76
C THR A 7 -4.58 -44.79 -39.27
N LEU A 8 -3.60 -45.10 -40.15
CA LEU A 8 -2.77 -44.07 -40.78
C LEU A 8 -3.59 -43.11 -41.67
N THR A 9 -4.53 -43.70 -42.46
CA THR A 9 -5.45 -42.91 -43.30
C THR A 9 -6.38 -42.02 -42.46
N GLY A 10 -6.87 -42.54 -41.31
CA GLY A 10 -7.69 -41.77 -40.37
C GLY A 10 -6.94 -40.56 -39.76
N PHE A 11 -5.69 -40.76 -39.36
CA PHE A 11 -4.85 -39.65 -38.86
C PHE A 11 -4.55 -38.59 -39.94
N LEU A 12 -4.31 -39.03 -41.17
CA LEU A 12 -4.03 -38.13 -42.28
C LEU A 12 -5.26 -37.31 -42.66
N LEU A 13 -6.46 -37.94 -42.66
CA LEU A 13 -7.73 -37.24 -42.87
C LEU A 13 -8.03 -36.25 -41.74
N MET A 14 -7.78 -36.61 -40.48
CA MET A 14 -7.96 -35.71 -39.34
C MET A 14 -7.01 -34.51 -39.42
N GLY A 15 -5.75 -34.74 -39.83
CA GLY A 15 -4.78 -33.69 -40.07
C GLY A 15 -5.22 -32.69 -41.14
N VAL A 16 -5.75 -33.21 -42.25
CA VAL A 16 -6.28 -32.38 -43.36
C VAL A 16 -7.48 -31.54 -42.90
N VAL A 17 -8.38 -32.11 -42.10
CA VAL A 17 -9.55 -31.41 -41.58
C VAL A 17 -9.11 -30.28 -40.60
N ILE A 18 -8.15 -30.56 -39.71
CA ILE A 18 -7.66 -29.56 -38.75
C ILE A 18 -6.94 -28.40 -39.48
N VAL A 19 -6.09 -28.72 -40.46
CA VAL A 19 -5.39 -27.71 -41.25
C VAL A 19 -6.37 -26.92 -42.11
N GLY A 20 -7.33 -27.62 -42.79
CA GLY A 20 -8.36 -26.96 -43.57
C GLY A 20 -9.23 -26.01 -42.76
N PHE A 21 -9.66 -26.47 -41.57
CA PHE A 21 -10.41 -25.62 -40.64
C PHE A 21 -9.59 -24.43 -40.12
N GLY A 22 -8.28 -24.63 -39.83
CA GLY A 22 -7.36 -23.58 -39.42
C GLY A 22 -7.12 -22.52 -40.51
N ILE A 23 -7.11 -22.91 -41.77
CA ILE A 23 -6.98 -22.00 -42.92
C ILE A 23 -8.30 -21.25 -43.17
N TRP A 24 -9.43 -21.98 -43.09
CA TRP A 24 -10.75 -21.37 -43.28
C TRP A 24 -11.12 -20.38 -42.19
N ASN A 25 -10.69 -20.65 -40.95
CA ASN A 25 -11.01 -19.81 -39.81
C ASN A 25 -9.93 -18.77 -39.49
N ARG A 26 -8.99 -18.50 -40.40
CA ARG A 26 -8.02 -17.42 -40.23
C ARG A 26 -8.76 -16.09 -40.36
N PRO A 27 -8.68 -15.22 -39.34
CA PRO A 27 -9.23 -13.88 -39.47
C PRO A 27 -8.60 -13.14 -40.63
N SER A 28 -9.41 -12.43 -41.40
CA SER A 28 -8.92 -11.63 -42.53
C SER A 28 -7.99 -10.52 -42.04
N ALA A 29 -7.11 -10.04 -42.90
CA ALA A 29 -6.23 -8.91 -42.58
C ALA A 29 -7.01 -7.68 -42.11
N GLU A 30 -8.23 -7.47 -42.65
CA GLU A 30 -9.13 -6.40 -42.24
C GLU A 30 -9.71 -6.64 -40.82
N GLU A 31 -10.04 -7.86 -40.48
CA GLU A 31 -10.54 -8.20 -39.13
C GLU A 31 -9.44 -8.05 -38.06
N MET A 32 -8.21 -8.43 -38.37
CA MET A 32 -7.05 -8.20 -37.51
C MET A 32 -6.76 -6.71 -37.34
N ALA A 33 -6.80 -5.94 -38.42
CA ALA A 33 -6.61 -4.50 -38.36
C ALA A 33 -7.69 -3.81 -37.53
N ARG A 34 -8.96 -4.17 -37.71
CA ARG A 34 -10.09 -3.65 -36.90
C ARG A 34 -10.02 -4.09 -35.44
N ALA A 35 -9.53 -5.30 -35.15
CA ALA A 35 -9.31 -5.76 -33.78
C ALA A 35 -8.18 -4.97 -33.10
N GLN A 36 -7.11 -4.68 -33.84
CA GLN A 36 -5.99 -3.89 -33.35
C GLN A 36 -6.39 -2.42 -33.10
N GLU A 37 -7.15 -1.84 -34.04
CA GLU A 37 -7.67 -0.47 -33.88
C GLU A 37 -8.62 -0.33 -32.69
N ARG A 38 -9.47 -1.35 -32.43
CA ARG A 38 -10.30 -1.39 -31.22
C ARG A 38 -9.46 -1.54 -29.96
N GLN A 39 -8.42 -2.36 -29.98
CA GLN A 39 -7.53 -2.56 -28.85
C GLN A 39 -6.75 -1.27 -28.52
N ASP A 40 -6.22 -0.61 -29.56
CA ASP A 40 -5.51 0.66 -29.42
C ASP A 40 -6.43 1.80 -28.92
N SER A 41 -7.67 1.86 -29.43
CA SER A 41 -8.66 2.83 -28.96
C SER A 41 -9.10 2.57 -27.52
N THR A 42 -9.21 1.30 -27.11
CA THR A 42 -9.55 0.92 -25.72
C THR A 42 -8.40 1.25 -24.79
N MET A 43 -7.16 0.95 -25.17
CA MET A 43 -5.98 1.32 -24.39
C MET A 43 -5.82 2.84 -24.26
N ALA A 44 -6.03 3.60 -25.33
CA ALA A 44 -5.99 5.05 -25.29
C ALA A 44 -7.09 5.65 -24.39
N ALA A 45 -8.29 5.06 -24.41
CA ALA A 45 -9.38 5.46 -23.54
C ALA A 45 -9.10 5.15 -22.07
N GLN A 46 -8.52 3.98 -21.78
CA GLN A 46 -8.09 3.58 -20.43
C GLN A 46 -6.98 4.48 -19.91
N GLN A 47 -5.95 4.77 -20.72
CA GLN A 47 -4.88 5.68 -20.34
C GLN A 47 -5.39 7.09 -20.01
N LYS A 48 -6.32 7.60 -20.82
CA LYS A 48 -6.93 8.91 -20.58
C LYS A 48 -7.76 8.92 -19.29
N GLN A 49 -8.50 7.86 -19.01
CA GLN A 49 -9.30 7.72 -17.80
C GLN A 49 -8.41 7.57 -16.56
N GLU A 50 -7.29 6.87 -16.67
CA GLU A 50 -6.27 6.74 -15.62
C GLU A 50 -5.58 8.09 -15.34
N GLU A 51 -5.24 8.83 -16.38
CA GLU A 51 -4.65 10.18 -16.26
C GLU A 51 -5.62 11.18 -15.61
N GLU A 52 -6.91 11.15 -15.99
CA GLU A 52 -7.95 11.98 -15.39
C GLU A 52 -8.19 11.58 -13.91
N MET A 53 -8.13 10.29 -13.59
CA MET A 53 -8.30 9.80 -12.22
C MET A 53 -7.08 10.15 -11.35
N LEU A 54 -5.86 10.04 -11.89
CA LEU A 54 -4.63 10.47 -11.23
C LEU A 54 -4.64 11.98 -10.96
N LYS A 55 -5.12 12.77 -11.93
CA LYS A 55 -5.26 14.22 -11.77
C LYS A 55 -6.31 14.57 -10.74
N ALA A 56 -7.47 13.92 -10.75
CA ALA A 56 -8.52 14.10 -9.75
C ALA A 56 -8.05 13.67 -8.34
N LYS A 57 -7.28 12.58 -8.23
CA LYS A 57 -6.64 12.16 -6.97
C LYS A 57 -5.62 13.20 -6.48
N ALA A 58 -4.76 13.72 -7.37
CA ALA A 58 -3.78 14.75 -7.03
C ALA A 58 -4.46 16.07 -6.60
N GLU A 59 -5.54 16.47 -7.26
CA GLU A 59 -6.34 17.64 -6.88
C GLU A 59 -7.07 17.42 -5.55
N ALA A 60 -7.60 16.22 -5.28
CA ALA A 60 -8.22 15.86 -4.01
C ALA A 60 -7.19 15.79 -2.86
N GLU A 61 -5.97 15.34 -3.15
CA GLU A 61 -4.86 15.32 -2.17
C GLU A 61 -4.32 16.72 -1.90
N ALA A 62 -4.22 17.56 -2.94
CA ALA A 62 -3.89 18.98 -2.79
C ALA A 62 -4.97 19.76 -2.02
N ALA A 63 -6.25 19.42 -2.20
CA ALA A 63 -7.36 20.01 -1.45
C ALA A 63 -7.38 19.59 0.04
N LYS A 64 -6.72 18.48 0.39
CA LYS A 64 -6.51 18.04 1.78
C LYS A 64 -5.30 18.69 2.45
N THR A 65 -4.53 19.52 1.71
CA THR A 65 -3.40 20.22 2.31
C THR A 65 -3.92 21.24 3.30
N VAL A 66 -3.73 20.97 4.57
CA VAL A 66 -4.04 21.92 5.64
C VAL A 66 -3.02 23.05 5.56
N VAL A 67 -3.46 24.24 5.20
CA VAL A 67 -2.60 25.42 5.23
C VAL A 67 -2.54 25.90 6.68
N LEU A 68 -1.44 25.59 7.37
CA LEU A 68 -1.20 26.06 8.71
C LEU A 68 -0.77 27.52 8.66
N ASP A 69 -1.46 28.37 9.38
CA ASP A 69 -1.04 29.75 9.60
C ASP A 69 -0.10 29.87 10.81
N SER A 70 0.47 31.03 11.01
CA SER A 70 1.43 31.28 12.10
C SER A 70 0.83 31.15 13.51
N THR A 71 -0.49 31.03 13.63
CA THR A 71 -1.19 30.82 14.91
C THR A 71 -1.40 29.36 15.25
N SER A 72 -1.17 28.45 14.28
CA SER A 72 -1.23 27.01 14.49
C SER A 72 -0.21 26.56 15.53
N LEU A 73 -0.63 25.64 16.40
CA LEU A 73 0.27 24.98 17.36
C LEU A 73 1.38 24.18 16.67
N PHE A 74 1.15 23.76 15.43
CA PHE A 74 2.08 22.92 14.65
C PHE A 74 2.81 23.69 13.54
N PHE A 75 2.67 25.02 13.49
CA PHE A 75 3.31 25.83 12.44
C PHE A 75 4.82 25.58 12.32
N GLN A 76 5.53 25.47 13.45
CA GLN A 76 6.96 25.19 13.46
C GLN A 76 7.27 23.76 12.99
N ALA A 77 6.44 22.81 13.36
CA ALA A 77 6.60 21.42 12.98
C ALA A 77 6.28 21.14 11.50
N ALA A 78 5.57 22.05 10.83
CA ALA A 78 5.34 21.99 9.39
C ALA A 78 6.57 22.44 8.57
N GLN A 79 7.57 23.03 9.24
CA GLN A 79 8.78 23.55 8.60
C GLN A 79 9.98 22.66 8.97
N GLY A 80 10.62 22.08 7.97
CA GLY A 80 11.75 21.19 8.22
C GLY A 80 12.36 20.62 6.96
N SER A 81 13.31 19.74 7.15
CA SER A 81 13.90 18.92 6.10
C SER A 81 13.76 17.45 6.46
N GLU A 82 13.60 16.63 5.47
CA GLU A 82 13.48 15.19 5.66
C GLU A 82 14.80 14.59 6.18
N GLN A 83 14.68 13.79 7.23
CA GLN A 83 15.77 13.05 7.85
C GLN A 83 15.32 11.62 8.13
N PHE A 84 16.27 10.71 8.18
CA PHE A 84 15.99 9.29 8.35
C PHE A 84 16.65 8.73 9.60
N THR A 85 15.94 7.81 10.25
CA THR A 85 16.41 7.05 11.41
C THR A 85 16.23 5.56 11.13
N THR A 86 17.26 4.76 11.41
CA THR A 86 17.21 3.31 11.23
C THR A 86 16.80 2.63 12.53
N LEU A 87 15.92 1.63 12.43
CA LEU A 87 15.56 0.70 13.48
C LEU A 87 15.66 -0.72 12.92
N GLU A 88 16.49 -1.57 13.51
CA GLU A 88 16.71 -2.91 12.96
C GLU A 88 16.95 -3.96 14.03
N ASN A 89 16.61 -5.20 13.71
CA ASN A 89 16.96 -6.42 14.44
C ASN A 89 17.59 -7.43 13.48
N ASP A 90 17.72 -8.69 13.89
CA ASP A 90 18.31 -9.75 13.05
C ASP A 90 17.47 -10.09 11.83
N LYS A 91 16.15 -9.80 11.81
CA LYS A 91 15.19 -10.18 10.78
C LYS A 91 14.86 -9.07 9.79
N VAL A 92 14.72 -7.84 10.27
CA VAL A 92 14.25 -6.72 9.47
C VAL A 92 15.02 -5.45 9.77
N LYS A 93 15.24 -4.66 8.73
CA LYS A 93 15.73 -3.28 8.81
C LYS A 93 14.64 -2.33 8.34
N LEU A 94 14.32 -1.38 9.18
CA LEU A 94 13.33 -0.34 8.93
C LEU A 94 14.03 1.02 8.85
N LEU A 95 13.63 1.82 7.87
CA LEU A 95 14.01 3.21 7.77
C LEU A 95 12.79 4.07 8.10
N LEU A 96 12.92 4.95 9.06
CA LEU A 96 11.86 5.87 9.47
C LEU A 96 12.18 7.26 8.95
N SER A 97 11.21 7.91 8.29
CA SER A 97 11.30 9.31 7.90
C SER A 97 10.71 10.18 9.00
N ASN A 98 11.39 11.28 9.34
CA ASN A 98 10.84 12.30 10.22
C ASN A 98 9.69 13.06 9.56
N LYS A 99 9.62 13.11 8.22
CA LYS A 99 8.46 13.64 7.51
C LYS A 99 7.30 12.62 7.61
N GLY A 100 6.28 12.99 8.37
CA GLY A 100 5.17 12.13 8.71
C GLY A 100 5.42 11.20 9.89
N GLY A 101 6.65 11.10 10.40
CA GLY A 101 7.02 10.22 11.52
C GLY A 101 6.80 8.74 11.20
N ARG A 102 6.95 8.31 9.96
CA ARG A 102 6.52 6.99 9.42
C ARG A 102 7.68 6.07 9.03
N VAL A 103 7.42 4.78 8.99
CA VAL A 103 8.31 3.83 8.31
C VAL A 103 8.19 4.08 6.80
N CYS A 104 9.30 4.35 6.14
CA CYS A 104 9.35 4.62 4.70
C CYS A 104 10.06 3.50 3.90
N GLN A 105 10.79 2.60 4.57
CA GLN A 105 11.41 1.43 3.93
C GLN A 105 11.42 0.25 4.89
N ALA A 106 11.17 -0.94 4.36
CA ALA A 106 11.29 -2.19 5.10
C ALA A 106 12.08 -3.21 4.26
N THR A 107 13.21 -3.69 4.80
CA THR A 107 14.08 -4.68 4.18
C THR A 107 14.12 -5.93 5.04
N LEU A 108 13.80 -7.08 4.45
CA LEU A 108 13.87 -8.39 5.10
C LEU A 108 15.28 -8.96 4.95
N LYS A 109 15.92 -9.30 6.06
CA LYS A 109 17.31 -9.75 6.08
C LYS A 109 17.47 -11.25 5.73
N ASP A 110 16.43 -12.05 5.99
CA ASP A 110 16.43 -13.50 5.73
C ASP A 110 16.05 -13.86 4.29
N TYR A 111 15.65 -12.89 3.48
CA TYR A 111 15.16 -13.11 2.12
C TYR A 111 15.95 -12.27 1.13
N ASN A 112 16.12 -12.80 -0.06
CA ASN A 112 16.77 -12.11 -1.17
C ASN A 112 15.78 -11.91 -2.32
N ASP A 113 15.99 -10.85 -3.06
CA ASP A 113 15.31 -10.59 -4.32
C ASP A 113 15.93 -11.43 -5.48
N GLN A 114 15.46 -11.17 -6.70
CA GLN A 114 15.95 -11.84 -7.92
C GLN A 114 17.42 -11.54 -8.22
N GLN A 115 17.97 -10.45 -7.70
CA GLN A 115 19.35 -10.03 -7.85
C GLN A 115 20.26 -10.60 -6.75
N LYS A 116 19.71 -11.34 -5.78
CA LYS A 116 20.36 -11.86 -4.57
C LYS A 116 20.75 -10.78 -3.56
N GLU A 117 20.11 -9.61 -3.64
CA GLU A 117 20.20 -8.55 -2.64
C GLU A 117 19.11 -8.73 -1.58
N PRO A 118 19.27 -8.18 -0.36
CA PRO A 118 18.23 -8.23 0.67
C PRO A 118 16.89 -7.71 0.16
N LEU A 119 15.81 -8.46 0.43
CA LEU A 119 14.51 -8.20 -0.12
C LEU A 119 13.90 -6.95 0.49
N VAL A 120 13.55 -5.96 -0.35
CA VAL A 120 12.89 -4.72 0.04
C VAL A 120 11.39 -4.83 -0.22
N LEU A 121 10.58 -4.86 0.84
CA LEU A 121 9.12 -4.94 0.75
C LEU A 121 8.50 -3.67 0.16
N PHE A 122 8.98 -2.52 0.58
CA PHE A 122 8.60 -1.21 0.08
C PHE A 122 9.72 -0.19 0.37
N ASP A 123 9.76 0.88 -0.40
CA ASP A 123 10.76 1.95 -0.29
C ASP A 123 10.16 3.28 -0.77
N GLY A 124 10.36 4.33 0.02
CA GLY A 124 9.99 5.71 -0.30
C GLY A 124 8.50 5.87 -0.60
N GLU A 125 8.19 6.11 -1.86
CA GLU A 125 6.83 6.37 -2.36
C GLU A 125 5.97 5.10 -2.53
N ASP A 126 6.55 3.92 -2.38
CA ASP A 126 5.77 2.66 -2.49
C ASP A 126 4.79 2.49 -1.33
N ALA A 127 5.04 3.13 -0.19
CA ALA A 127 4.17 3.06 0.97
C ALA A 127 3.98 4.45 1.61
N SER A 128 2.76 4.75 2.01
CA SER A 128 2.46 5.92 2.82
C SER A 128 1.55 5.55 3.98
N LEU A 129 1.85 6.10 5.14
CA LEU A 129 1.02 6.05 6.32
C LEU A 129 0.82 7.48 6.80
N ASN A 130 -0.42 7.92 6.82
CA ASN A 130 -0.78 9.26 7.25
C ASN A 130 -1.85 9.17 8.34
N LEU A 131 -1.60 9.84 9.47
CA LEU A 131 -2.55 9.94 10.56
C LEU A 131 -3.14 11.35 10.59
N GLY A 132 -4.47 11.41 10.65
CA GLY A 132 -5.21 12.65 10.81
C GLY A 132 -5.74 12.82 12.23
N PHE A 133 -5.56 14.01 12.78
CA PHE A 133 -5.97 14.38 14.13
C PHE A 133 -6.87 15.59 14.08
N ASP A 134 -8.11 15.42 14.54
CA ASP A 134 -9.10 16.50 14.61
C ASP A 134 -8.96 17.21 15.95
N GLY A 135 -8.51 18.45 15.88
CA GLY A 135 -8.43 19.35 17.03
C GLY A 135 -9.65 20.25 17.16
N LYS A 136 -9.69 21.05 18.22
CA LYS A 136 -10.77 22.02 18.47
C LYS A 136 -10.88 23.11 17.42
N ASN A 137 -9.73 23.61 16.99
CA ASN A 137 -9.62 24.79 16.13
C ASN A 137 -8.89 24.49 14.81
N GLU A 138 -8.17 23.40 14.72
CA GLU A 138 -7.41 23.00 13.55
C GLU A 138 -7.32 21.48 13.44
N ASN A 139 -7.22 20.98 12.22
CA ASN A 139 -6.94 19.57 11.94
C ASN A 139 -5.52 19.47 11.43
N ILE A 140 -4.83 18.40 11.77
CA ILE A 140 -3.47 18.14 11.29
C ILE A 140 -3.37 16.77 10.63
N LEU A 141 -2.49 16.70 9.64
CA LEU A 141 -2.12 15.48 8.94
C LEU A 141 -0.64 15.21 9.18
N SER A 142 -0.31 14.02 9.65
CA SER A 142 1.08 13.69 10.02
C SER A 142 2.05 13.84 8.85
N ASN A 143 1.64 13.50 7.61
CA ASN A 143 2.47 13.59 6.40
C ASN A 143 2.91 15.01 6.04
N GLN A 144 2.31 16.04 6.65
CA GLN A 144 2.66 17.46 6.47
C GLN A 144 3.60 17.98 7.55
N MET A 145 3.95 17.15 8.52
CA MET A 145 4.71 17.53 9.71
C MET A 145 6.09 16.87 9.72
N TYR A 146 7.05 17.57 10.33
CA TYR A 146 8.38 17.05 10.59
C TYR A 146 8.51 16.73 12.07
N PHE A 147 8.70 15.46 12.35
CA PHE A 147 8.92 14.91 13.68
C PHE A 147 10.39 15.00 14.07
N GLN A 148 10.67 14.83 15.35
CA GLN A 148 12.02 14.70 15.88
C GLN A 148 12.20 13.27 16.40
N ALA A 149 13.26 12.60 15.98
CA ALA A 149 13.61 11.31 16.56
C ALA A 149 14.21 11.54 17.95
N VAL A 150 13.55 10.98 18.96
CA VAL A 150 13.97 11.03 20.37
C VAL A 150 13.95 9.61 20.95
N ASP A 151 14.62 9.40 22.06
CA ASP A 151 14.65 8.09 22.76
C ASP A 151 15.01 6.94 21.82
N VAL A 152 16.02 7.16 20.96
CA VAL A 152 16.50 6.16 19.99
C VAL A 152 17.37 5.13 20.70
N THR A 153 16.95 3.87 20.62
CA THR A 153 17.69 2.70 21.13
C THR A 153 17.80 1.64 20.02
N ASP A 154 18.43 0.51 20.30
CA ASP A 154 18.54 -0.61 19.36
C ASP A 154 17.18 -1.20 18.96
N SER A 155 16.15 -1.06 19.80
CA SER A 155 14.83 -1.67 19.59
C SER A 155 13.66 -0.68 19.57
N THR A 156 13.90 0.60 19.85
CA THR A 156 12.85 1.61 19.92
C THR A 156 13.27 2.92 19.27
N VAL A 157 12.31 3.59 18.64
CA VAL A 157 12.42 4.96 18.15
C VAL A 157 11.13 5.69 18.47
N THR A 158 11.23 6.84 19.10
CA THR A 158 10.09 7.75 19.28
C THR A 158 10.22 8.91 18.31
N MET A 159 9.23 9.06 17.43
CA MET A 159 9.07 10.22 16.56
C MET A 159 8.14 11.21 17.27
N ARG A 160 8.69 12.34 17.71
CA ARG A 160 7.98 13.36 18.47
C ARG A 160 7.58 14.54 17.61
N LEU A 161 6.30 14.88 17.65
CA LEU A 161 5.73 16.08 17.05
C LEU A 161 5.40 17.10 18.13
N ASN A 162 6.19 18.16 18.25
CA ASN A 162 5.98 19.21 19.24
C ASN A 162 4.81 20.12 18.85
N ALA A 163 3.99 20.48 19.82
CA ALA A 163 2.87 21.41 19.69
C ALA A 163 3.19 22.72 20.41
N GLY A 164 3.45 23.78 19.65
CA GLY A 164 3.81 25.09 20.19
C GLY A 164 5.17 25.11 20.89
N THR A 165 5.31 25.99 21.87
CA THR A 165 6.55 26.24 22.63
C THR A 165 6.58 25.52 23.99
N GLY A 166 5.54 24.79 24.34
CA GLY A 166 5.42 24.09 25.62
C GLY A 166 5.87 22.63 25.56
N ASN A 167 5.47 21.87 26.58
CA ASN A 167 5.76 20.43 26.64
C ASN A 167 4.69 19.56 25.97
N ALA A 168 3.72 20.17 25.26
CA ALA A 168 2.68 19.45 24.55
C ALA A 168 3.24 18.81 23.28
N HIS A 169 2.98 17.52 23.08
CA HIS A 169 3.47 16.79 21.91
C HIS A 169 2.65 15.55 21.62
N LEU A 170 2.79 15.06 20.40
CA LEU A 170 2.37 13.72 19.97
C LEU A 170 3.62 12.89 19.73
N ASP A 171 3.64 11.68 20.30
CA ASP A 171 4.70 10.71 20.11
C ASP A 171 4.18 9.53 19.29
N PHE A 172 4.91 9.19 18.23
CA PHE A 172 4.78 7.95 17.47
C PHE A 172 5.91 7.02 17.92
N ILE A 173 5.57 6.05 18.77
CA ILE A 173 6.54 5.16 19.41
C ILE A 173 6.57 3.86 18.62
N TYR A 174 7.73 3.55 18.07
CA TYR A 174 8.02 2.32 17.34
C TYR A 174 8.90 1.42 18.18
N LYS A 175 8.47 0.18 18.38
CA LYS A 175 9.23 -0.84 19.09
C LYS A 175 9.32 -2.10 18.24
N LEU A 176 10.53 -2.45 17.84
CA LEU A 176 10.83 -3.63 17.07
C LEU A 176 11.15 -4.79 18.02
N LEU A 177 10.36 -5.87 17.93
CA LEU A 177 10.55 -7.03 18.78
C LEU A 177 11.81 -7.83 18.36
N PRO A 178 12.58 -8.38 19.30
CA PRO A 178 13.74 -9.22 18.99
C PRO A 178 13.33 -10.45 18.16
N GLU A 179 14.18 -10.83 17.21
CA GLU A 179 13.99 -12.03 16.36
C GLU A 179 12.62 -12.12 15.66
N SER A 180 11.96 -10.98 15.45
CA SER A 180 10.60 -10.90 14.91
C SER A 180 10.51 -9.90 13.77
N TYR A 181 9.53 -10.10 12.88
CA TYR A 181 9.13 -9.11 11.89
C TYR A 181 8.04 -8.15 12.41
N MET A 182 7.62 -8.32 13.67
CA MET A 182 6.56 -7.51 14.27
C MET A 182 7.13 -6.18 14.81
N LEU A 183 6.44 -5.10 14.45
CA LEU A 183 6.70 -3.74 14.90
C LEU A 183 5.49 -3.26 15.70
N ASP A 184 5.68 -3.00 16.98
CA ASP A 184 4.67 -2.33 17.78
C ASP A 184 4.67 -0.83 17.46
N PHE A 185 3.50 -0.28 17.23
CA PHE A 185 3.29 1.14 16.96
C PHE A 185 2.27 1.72 17.93
N THR A 186 2.69 2.74 18.68
CA THR A 186 1.84 3.41 19.66
C THR A 186 1.81 4.91 19.38
N VAL A 187 0.62 5.49 19.40
CA VAL A 187 0.43 6.95 19.35
C VAL A 187 0.09 7.44 20.75
N GLN A 188 0.90 8.37 21.26
CA GLN A 188 0.73 8.94 22.59
C GLN A 188 0.63 10.46 22.52
N ALA A 189 -0.39 11.03 23.17
CA ALA A 189 -0.55 12.49 23.30
C ALA A 189 -0.22 12.94 24.71
N VAL A 190 0.70 13.89 24.84
CA VAL A 190 1.13 14.45 26.13
C VAL A 190 0.84 15.94 26.15
N GLY A 191 0.13 16.40 27.18
CA GLY A 191 -0.20 17.83 27.33
C GLY A 191 -1.13 18.40 26.25
N MET A 192 -1.84 17.54 25.48
CA MET A 192 -2.63 17.90 24.32
C MET A 192 -4.11 18.20 24.60
N GLN A 193 -4.51 18.39 25.86
CA GLN A 193 -5.92 18.61 26.27
C GLN A 193 -6.51 19.88 25.65
N ASN A 194 -5.67 20.86 25.35
CA ASN A 194 -6.10 22.09 24.69
C ASN A 194 -6.31 21.92 23.18
N PHE A 195 -5.65 20.97 22.58
CA PHE A 195 -5.79 20.64 21.16
C PHE A 195 -7.02 19.76 20.91
N PHE A 196 -7.10 18.62 21.58
CA PHE A 196 -8.21 17.67 21.36
C PHE A 196 -9.53 18.20 21.95
N SER A 197 -10.60 18.01 21.18
CA SER A 197 -11.95 18.21 21.69
C SER A 197 -12.37 17.03 22.55
N PRO A 198 -13.16 17.23 23.62
CA PRO A 198 -13.78 16.12 24.35
C PRO A 198 -14.65 15.21 23.47
N SER A 199 -15.09 15.67 22.32
CA SER A 199 -15.82 14.90 21.30
C SER A 199 -14.95 14.10 20.35
N THR A 200 -13.63 14.35 20.30
CA THR A 200 -12.69 13.58 19.48
C THR A 200 -12.56 12.17 20.04
N LYS A 201 -13.02 11.17 19.28
CA LYS A 201 -13.05 9.76 19.72
C LYS A 201 -12.14 8.85 18.91
N SER A 202 -11.65 9.31 17.78
CA SER A 202 -10.86 8.53 16.85
C SER A 202 -9.82 9.39 16.15
N ILE A 203 -8.81 8.75 15.63
CA ILE A 203 -7.86 9.30 14.67
C ILE A 203 -8.12 8.63 13.33
N SER A 204 -7.94 9.37 12.25
CA SER A 204 -8.04 8.79 10.90
C SER A 204 -6.68 8.24 10.49
N ILE A 205 -6.70 7.12 9.75
CA ILE A 205 -5.50 6.47 9.23
C ILE A 205 -5.71 6.30 7.72
N ASP A 206 -4.79 6.85 6.92
CA ASP A 206 -4.72 6.62 5.49
C ASP A 206 -3.43 5.83 5.20
N TRP A 207 -3.59 4.55 4.87
CA TRP A 207 -2.48 3.65 4.58
C TRP A 207 -2.57 3.19 3.13
N LYS A 208 -1.52 3.45 2.37
CA LYS A 208 -1.39 3.05 0.97
C LYS A 208 -0.11 2.26 0.80
N GLN A 209 -0.15 1.25 -0.04
CA GLN A 209 1.05 0.49 -0.40
C GLN A 209 0.94 -0.04 -1.82
N ARG A 210 2.00 0.15 -2.59
CA ARG A 210 2.20 -0.51 -3.87
C ARG A 210 2.94 -1.83 -3.63
N ALA A 211 2.34 -2.94 -4.02
CA ALA A 211 3.01 -4.23 -4.00
C ALA A 211 4.12 -4.23 -5.06
N ARG A 212 5.37 -4.49 -4.64
CA ARG A 212 6.52 -4.62 -5.55
C ARG A 212 6.54 -6.02 -6.14
N GLN A 213 6.98 -6.13 -7.38
CA GLN A 213 7.27 -7.43 -7.98
C GLN A 213 8.51 -8.03 -7.33
N MET A 214 8.35 -9.20 -6.69
CA MET A 214 9.42 -9.91 -5.99
C MET A 214 9.98 -11.06 -6.81
N GLU A 215 9.18 -11.64 -7.73
CA GLU A 215 9.50 -12.84 -8.49
C GLU A 215 9.52 -12.60 -10.01
N LYS A 216 10.18 -13.53 -10.72
CA LYS A 216 10.10 -13.59 -12.18
C LYS A 216 8.71 -14.09 -12.58
N GLY A 217 8.04 -13.39 -13.50
CA GLY A 217 6.72 -13.80 -13.96
C GLY A 217 5.59 -13.00 -13.33
N TYR A 218 5.58 -11.72 -13.63
CA TYR A 218 4.61 -10.72 -13.18
C TYR A 218 3.15 -11.22 -13.17
N THR A 219 2.69 -11.80 -14.28
CA THR A 219 1.30 -12.28 -14.41
C THR A 219 0.94 -13.36 -13.38
N PHE A 220 1.90 -14.16 -12.94
CA PHE A 220 1.65 -15.20 -11.95
C PHE A 220 1.62 -14.60 -10.54
N GLU A 221 2.56 -13.75 -10.20
CA GLU A 221 2.62 -13.06 -8.90
C GLU A 221 1.40 -12.17 -8.69
N GLN A 222 1.00 -11.43 -9.71
CA GLN A 222 -0.16 -10.54 -9.70
C GLN A 222 -1.45 -11.23 -9.26
N ARG A 223 -1.68 -12.48 -9.64
CA ARG A 223 -2.89 -13.24 -9.26
C ARG A 223 -3.05 -13.43 -7.76
N TYR A 224 -1.96 -13.30 -7.00
CA TYR A 224 -1.93 -13.48 -5.55
C TYR A 224 -1.84 -12.15 -4.81
N THR A 225 -1.71 -11.04 -5.54
CA THR A 225 -1.70 -9.70 -4.96
C THR A 225 -3.12 -9.29 -4.59
N SER A 226 -3.31 -8.81 -3.38
CA SER A 226 -4.61 -8.41 -2.88
C SER A 226 -4.50 -7.48 -1.68
N LEU A 227 -5.54 -6.69 -1.45
CA LEU A 227 -5.81 -6.09 -0.16
C LEU A 227 -6.73 -7.06 0.60
N THR A 228 -6.21 -7.64 1.68
CA THR A 228 -6.93 -8.62 2.51
C THR A 228 -7.28 -7.97 3.85
N TYR A 229 -8.44 -8.27 4.39
CA TYR A 229 -8.91 -7.66 5.63
C TYR A 229 -9.73 -8.66 6.45
N LYS A 230 -9.83 -8.42 7.75
CA LYS A 230 -10.54 -9.27 8.70
C LYS A 230 -11.58 -8.45 9.48
N PRO A 231 -12.88 -8.60 9.16
CA PRO A 231 -13.94 -8.10 10.03
C PRO A 231 -13.90 -8.81 11.39
N SER A 232 -14.20 -8.08 12.47
CA SER A 232 -14.11 -8.66 13.83
C SER A 232 -15.09 -9.81 14.05
N ASN A 233 -16.23 -9.80 13.36
CA ASN A 233 -17.31 -10.78 13.53
C ASN A 233 -17.47 -11.77 12.37
N ASP A 234 -16.56 -11.76 11.38
CA ASP A 234 -16.67 -12.62 10.19
C ASP A 234 -15.30 -13.21 9.81
N SER A 235 -15.28 -14.07 8.78
CA SER A 235 -14.06 -14.57 8.15
C SER A 235 -13.35 -13.45 7.38
N PHE A 236 -12.04 -13.63 7.13
CA PHE A 236 -11.30 -12.68 6.29
C PHE A 236 -11.83 -12.71 4.85
N ASP A 237 -11.70 -11.57 4.18
CA ASP A 237 -12.08 -11.37 2.78
C ASP A 237 -11.00 -10.52 2.08
N HIS A 238 -11.09 -10.31 0.78
CA HIS A 238 -10.07 -9.58 0.03
C HIS A 238 -10.65 -8.82 -1.17
N LEU A 239 -9.96 -7.76 -1.55
CA LEU A 239 -10.10 -7.07 -2.82
C LEU A 239 -8.94 -7.49 -3.72
N SER A 240 -9.24 -7.87 -4.98
CA SER A 240 -8.24 -8.26 -5.96
C SER A 240 -7.66 -7.03 -6.65
N GLU A 241 -6.35 -7.04 -6.92
CA GLU A 241 -5.70 -5.97 -7.70
C GLU A 241 -6.01 -6.02 -9.20
N THR A 242 -6.70 -7.07 -9.68
CA THR A 242 -7.00 -7.24 -11.13
C THR A 242 -8.02 -6.24 -11.66
N LYS A 243 -8.68 -5.48 -10.80
CA LYS A 243 -9.64 -4.43 -11.11
C LYS A 243 -9.63 -3.37 -10.02
N ASP A 244 -9.97 -2.14 -10.39
CA ASP A 244 -10.28 -1.12 -9.40
C ASP A 244 -11.52 -1.54 -8.61
N ASP A 245 -11.39 -1.54 -7.28
CA ASP A 245 -12.46 -1.90 -6.37
C ASP A 245 -12.44 -1.01 -5.14
N MET A 246 -13.57 -0.86 -4.50
CA MET A 246 -13.72 -0.09 -3.26
C MET A 246 -14.77 -0.75 -2.39
N LYS A 247 -14.47 -0.93 -1.12
CA LYS A 247 -15.41 -1.48 -0.15
C LYS A 247 -15.50 -0.60 1.08
N SER A 248 -16.69 -0.12 1.37
CA SER A 248 -16.99 0.57 2.63
C SER A 248 -17.36 -0.46 3.69
N MET A 249 -16.66 -0.42 4.82
CA MET A 249 -16.83 -1.30 5.97
C MET A 249 -17.29 -0.46 7.17
N PRO A 250 -18.59 -0.43 7.47
CA PRO A 250 -19.10 0.21 8.68
C PRO A 250 -18.87 -0.64 9.93
N GLU A 251 -18.40 -1.89 9.74
CA GLU A 251 -18.12 -2.84 10.78
C GLU A 251 -16.67 -2.71 11.26
N ALA A 252 -16.43 -3.13 12.50
CA ALA A 252 -15.10 -3.16 13.06
C ALA A 252 -14.18 -4.17 12.34
N LEU A 253 -12.92 -3.78 12.11
CA LEU A 253 -11.90 -4.62 11.51
C LEU A 253 -10.78 -4.91 12.51
N ASP A 254 -10.31 -6.15 12.55
CA ASP A 254 -9.17 -6.55 13.37
C ASP A 254 -7.83 -6.17 12.71
N TRP A 255 -7.74 -6.36 11.39
CA TRP A 255 -6.53 -6.04 10.63
C TRP A 255 -6.84 -5.84 9.15
N VAL A 256 -5.93 -5.12 8.49
CA VAL A 256 -5.85 -4.95 7.05
C VAL A 256 -4.44 -5.33 6.58
N ALA A 257 -4.31 -5.96 5.41
CA ALA A 257 -3.04 -6.42 4.88
C ALA A 257 -2.92 -6.15 3.38
N PHE A 258 -1.80 -5.59 2.96
CA PHE A 258 -1.33 -5.64 1.59
C PHE A 258 -0.51 -6.91 1.41
N LYS A 259 -0.95 -7.76 0.52
CA LYS A 259 -0.40 -9.10 0.30
C LYS A 259 0.03 -9.25 -1.16
N ASN A 260 1.22 -9.81 -1.38
CA ASN A 260 1.60 -10.42 -2.64
C ASN A 260 1.69 -11.95 -2.50
N GLN A 261 2.37 -12.63 -3.43
CA GLN A 261 2.42 -14.09 -3.43
C GLN A 261 3.06 -14.69 -2.16
N TYR A 262 4.13 -14.08 -1.64
CA TYR A 262 4.93 -14.65 -0.55
C TYR A 262 4.99 -13.78 0.70
N PHE A 263 4.74 -12.49 0.55
CA PHE A 263 4.92 -11.51 1.63
C PHE A 263 3.64 -10.73 1.87
N SER A 264 3.50 -10.24 3.10
CA SER A 264 2.38 -9.39 3.49
C SER A 264 2.86 -8.31 4.45
N CYS A 265 2.37 -7.10 4.25
CA CYS A 265 2.43 -6.04 5.24
C CYS A 265 1.07 -5.97 5.91
N VAL A 266 1.03 -6.17 7.23
CA VAL A 266 -0.22 -6.27 8.00
C VAL A 266 -0.27 -5.14 9.00
N PHE A 267 -1.38 -4.41 9.04
CA PHE A 267 -1.67 -3.42 10.05
C PHE A 267 -2.82 -3.93 10.93
N MET A 268 -2.50 -4.20 12.20
CA MET A 268 -3.45 -4.72 13.18
C MET A 268 -3.71 -3.66 14.25
N ALA A 269 -4.96 -3.50 14.63
CA ALA A 269 -5.30 -2.72 15.82
C ALA A 269 -5.25 -3.60 17.07
N GLU A 270 -4.86 -3.04 18.21
CA GLU A 270 -4.87 -3.76 19.50
C GLU A 270 -6.29 -4.25 19.86
N LYS A 271 -7.30 -3.44 19.55
CA LYS A 271 -8.70 -3.83 19.68
C LYS A 271 -9.31 -4.05 18.28
N ASN A 272 -9.66 -2.99 17.60
CA ASN A 272 -10.16 -3.00 16.22
C ASN A 272 -10.11 -1.59 15.63
N PHE A 273 -10.23 -1.51 14.31
CA PHE A 273 -10.59 -0.29 13.60
C PHE A 273 -12.12 -0.19 13.61
N THR A 274 -12.68 0.98 13.91
CA THR A 274 -14.13 1.15 14.06
C THR A 274 -14.90 1.11 12.76
N GLU A 275 -14.29 1.59 11.69
CA GLU A 275 -14.81 1.63 10.33
C GLU A 275 -13.66 1.74 9.33
N ALA A 276 -13.85 1.35 8.09
CA ALA A 276 -12.84 1.52 7.04
C ALA A 276 -13.48 1.73 5.66
N THR A 277 -12.72 2.36 4.78
CA THR A 277 -12.91 2.31 3.33
C THR A 277 -11.65 1.70 2.73
N LEU A 278 -11.82 0.60 2.03
CA LEU A 278 -10.77 -0.23 1.46
C LEU A 278 -10.76 -0.09 -0.05
#